data_369ac906c51e774853e19be8997a24b8
#
_entry.id   369ac906c51e774853e19be8997a24b8
#
_cell.length_a   1.000
_cell.length_b   1.000
_cell.length_c   1.000
_cell.angle_alpha   90.00
_cell.angle_beta   90.00
_cell.angle_gamma   90.00
#
_symmetry.space_group_name_H-M   'P 1'
#
loop_
_entity.id
_entity.type
_entity.pdbx_description
1 polymer ?
#
loop_
_entity_poly.entity_id
_entity_poly.type
_entity_poly.pdbx_seq_one_letter_code
_entity_poly.pdbx_strand_id
1 'polypeptide(L)'
;MENEKRYESYVLIHNIAKRHNVGTLARSCTAFGVSELILVGRRDFNAFGSHGSTSHLNFRHFNSLSLAKSFLKERDCDICGVEITDDAVAVNQHPFKRSTAFLLGNEGTGLSAKECEICDFFVYIPQYGCGTASLNVTVAASIVLHHFGVWAGFSERTREGNKFVVAERPTKQERKNYCAETTESIVEERRLKRENTSNGFFDESVKDDSSSNLLDGLFDS
;
A
#
# COMPACT_ATOMS: atom_id res chain seq x y z
N MET A 1 9.51 -22.88 27.85
CA MET A 1 9.62 -21.54 27.24
C MET A 1 8.57 -21.51 26.15
N GLU A 2 7.43 -20.90 26.43
CA GLU A 2 6.38 -20.66 25.43
C GLU A 2 6.99 -19.78 24.35
N ASN A 3 6.86 -20.23 23.11
CA ASN A 3 7.28 -19.49 21.94
C ASN A 3 6.31 -18.32 21.81
N GLU A 4 6.64 -17.14 22.35
CA GLU A 4 5.80 -15.95 22.22
C GLU A 4 5.51 -15.75 20.72
N LYS A 5 4.25 -15.95 20.33
CA LYS A 5 3.80 -15.79 18.96
C LYS A 5 3.98 -14.33 18.58
N ARG A 6 5.08 -14.03 17.88
CA ARG A 6 5.37 -12.67 17.44
C ARG A 6 4.48 -12.33 16.27
N TYR A 7 3.56 -11.40 16.45
CA TYR A 7 2.72 -10.88 15.37
C TYR A 7 3.56 -10.06 14.38
N GLU A 8 3.18 -10.10 13.11
CA GLU A 8 3.80 -9.35 12.04
C GLU A 8 2.79 -8.41 11.39
N SER A 9 3.26 -7.27 10.92
CA SER A 9 2.48 -6.37 10.09
C SER A 9 3.05 -6.28 8.68
N TYR A 10 2.17 -6.15 7.71
CA TYR A 10 2.48 -5.94 6.30
C TYR A 10 1.70 -4.72 5.81
N VAL A 11 2.22 -4.05 4.78
CA VAL A 11 1.47 -3.01 4.08
C VAL A 11 1.33 -3.41 2.63
N LEU A 12 0.10 -3.41 2.13
CA LEU A 12 -0.25 -3.77 0.76
C LEU A 12 -0.62 -2.52 -0.03
N ILE A 13 0.04 -2.30 -1.17
CA ILE A 13 -0.19 -1.17 -2.07
C ILE A 13 -0.58 -1.72 -3.44
N HIS A 14 -1.77 -1.36 -3.92
CA HIS A 14 -2.24 -1.74 -5.26
C HIS A 14 -2.48 -0.53 -6.15
N ASN A 15 -3.16 0.49 -5.68
CA ASN A 15 -3.67 1.58 -6.51
C ASN A 15 -3.37 2.98 -5.93
N ILE A 16 -2.23 3.17 -5.27
CA ILE A 16 -1.83 4.50 -4.80
C ILE A 16 -1.36 5.35 -5.99
N ALA A 17 -2.09 6.45 -6.26
CA ALA A 17 -1.85 7.30 -7.42
C ALA A 17 -0.57 8.13 -7.30
N LYS A 18 -0.31 8.69 -6.12
CA LYS A 18 0.81 9.60 -5.90
C LYS A 18 2.08 8.86 -5.52
N ARG A 19 3.02 8.76 -6.45
CA ARG A 19 4.30 8.03 -6.27
C ARG A 19 5.12 8.49 -5.06
N HIS A 20 5.08 9.77 -4.69
CA HIS A 20 5.80 10.29 -3.54
C HIS A 20 5.24 9.80 -2.20
N ASN A 21 3.96 9.43 -2.13
CA ASN A 21 3.39 8.83 -0.93
C ASN A 21 4.06 7.50 -0.59
N VAL A 22 4.47 6.72 -1.59
CA VAL A 22 5.12 5.41 -1.36
C VAL A 22 6.46 5.55 -0.63
N GLY A 23 7.27 6.57 -0.98
CA GLY A 23 8.54 6.84 -0.28
C GLY A 23 8.33 7.25 1.18
N THR A 24 7.36 8.13 1.45
CA THR A 24 7.01 8.55 2.81
C THR A 24 6.38 7.39 3.59
N LEU A 25 5.54 6.58 2.94
CA LEU A 25 4.95 5.38 3.53
C LEU A 25 6.03 4.36 3.92
N ALA A 26 7.03 4.13 3.06
CA ALA A 26 8.15 3.25 3.38
C ALA A 26 8.89 3.68 4.65
N ARG A 27 9.02 5.00 4.88
CA ARG A 27 9.58 5.53 6.13
C ARG A 27 8.70 5.19 7.34
N SER A 28 7.39 5.35 7.23
CA SER A 28 6.45 4.96 8.30
C SER A 28 6.49 3.45 8.54
N CYS A 29 6.51 2.63 7.49
CA CYS A 29 6.66 1.18 7.60
C CYS A 29 7.93 0.79 8.38
N THR A 30 9.06 1.41 8.05
CA THR A 30 10.32 1.17 8.77
C THR A 30 10.22 1.59 10.24
N ALA A 31 9.61 2.75 10.52
CA ALA A 31 9.47 3.26 11.89
C ALA A 31 8.60 2.35 12.77
N PHE A 32 7.54 1.77 12.21
CA PHE A 32 6.59 0.91 12.92
C PHE A 32 6.88 -0.60 12.80
N GLY A 33 8.04 -1.00 12.27
CA GLY A 33 8.48 -2.39 12.25
C GLY A 33 7.69 -3.29 11.31
N VAL A 34 7.20 -2.75 10.18
CA VAL A 34 6.53 -3.52 9.13
C VAL A 34 7.50 -4.55 8.54
N SER A 35 7.06 -5.80 8.46
CA SER A 35 7.89 -6.91 7.96
C SER A 35 8.18 -6.78 6.47
N GLU A 36 7.17 -6.46 5.66
CA GLU A 36 7.33 -6.24 4.22
C GLU A 36 6.32 -5.20 3.70
N LEU A 37 6.77 -4.37 2.77
CA LEU A 37 5.91 -3.52 1.93
C LEU A 37 5.64 -4.27 0.62
N ILE A 38 4.39 -4.64 0.40
CA ILE A 38 3.93 -5.45 -0.73
C ILE A 38 3.37 -4.54 -1.81
N LEU A 39 3.95 -4.60 -3.01
CA LEU A 39 3.51 -3.88 -4.19
C LEU A 39 2.73 -4.83 -5.09
N VAL A 40 1.53 -4.45 -5.51
CA VAL A 40 0.71 -5.25 -6.42
C VAL A 40 0.54 -4.51 -7.74
N GLY A 41 0.80 -5.20 -8.85
CA GLY A 41 0.72 -4.67 -10.21
C GLY A 41 1.91 -3.81 -10.58
N ARG A 42 1.99 -2.56 -10.11
CA ARG A 42 3.09 -1.65 -10.43
C ARG A 42 4.35 -1.99 -9.62
N ARG A 43 5.50 -2.05 -10.29
CA ARG A 43 6.80 -2.34 -9.67
C ARG A 43 7.60 -1.12 -9.31
N ASP A 44 7.42 -0.03 -10.04
CA ASP A 44 8.18 1.19 -9.88
C ASP A 44 7.53 2.11 -8.84
N PHE A 45 8.33 2.63 -7.96
CA PHE A 45 7.94 3.69 -7.03
C PHE A 45 9.07 4.70 -6.84
N ASN A 46 8.71 5.90 -6.41
CA ASN A 46 9.68 6.93 -6.09
C ASN A 46 10.03 6.86 -4.60
N ALA A 47 11.33 6.69 -4.31
CA ALA A 47 11.84 6.68 -2.93
C ALA A 47 11.92 8.08 -2.29
N PHE A 48 11.46 9.13 -2.99
CA PHE A 48 11.44 10.50 -2.45
C PHE A 48 10.64 10.54 -1.12
N GLY A 49 11.20 11.21 -0.13
CA GLY A 49 10.60 11.27 1.22
C GLY A 49 10.96 10.11 2.15
N SER A 50 11.58 9.05 1.65
CA SER A 50 12.02 7.92 2.47
C SER A 50 13.22 8.23 3.38
N HIS A 51 14.01 9.24 3.04
CA HIS A 51 15.23 9.62 3.76
C HIS A 51 16.15 8.43 4.07
N GLY A 52 16.29 7.51 3.12
CA GLY A 52 17.15 6.33 3.23
C GLY A 52 16.52 5.14 3.98
N SER A 53 15.31 5.27 4.54
CA SER A 53 14.65 4.19 5.28
C SER A 53 14.31 2.97 4.42
N THR A 54 14.21 3.12 3.09
CA THR A 54 13.98 2.01 2.16
C THR A 54 15.05 0.93 2.21
N SER A 55 16.26 1.22 2.69
CA SER A 55 17.31 0.21 2.87
C SER A 55 17.06 -0.73 4.06
N HIS A 56 16.17 -0.36 4.97
CA HIS A 56 15.82 -1.13 6.17
C HIS A 56 14.43 -1.81 6.06
N LEU A 57 13.77 -1.70 4.90
CA LEU A 57 12.45 -2.26 4.65
C LEU A 57 12.54 -3.33 3.55
N ASN A 58 11.91 -4.46 3.77
CA ASN A 58 11.76 -5.48 2.74
C ASN A 58 10.62 -5.10 1.80
N PHE A 59 10.84 -5.29 0.51
CA PHE A 59 9.85 -5.09 -0.53
C PHE A 59 9.54 -6.40 -1.21
N ARG A 60 8.27 -6.63 -1.51
CA ARG A 60 7.79 -7.76 -2.29
C ARG A 60 6.85 -7.28 -3.38
N HIS A 61 6.86 -7.95 -4.52
CA HIS A 61 5.99 -7.62 -5.64
C HIS A 61 5.16 -8.83 -6.06
N PHE A 62 3.88 -8.57 -6.35
CA PHE A 62 2.98 -9.51 -6.98
C PHE A 62 2.30 -8.87 -8.19
N ASN A 63 1.99 -9.67 -9.21
CA ASN A 63 1.29 -9.18 -10.39
C ASN A 63 -0.21 -8.99 -10.15
N SER A 64 -0.80 -9.67 -9.16
CA SER A 64 -2.22 -9.59 -8.84
C SER A 64 -2.52 -9.60 -7.35
N LEU A 65 -3.69 -9.07 -6.98
CA LEU A 65 -4.24 -9.11 -5.62
C LEU A 65 -4.44 -10.56 -5.13
N SER A 66 -4.84 -11.46 -6.02
CA SER A 66 -5.06 -12.88 -5.69
C SER A 66 -3.76 -13.55 -5.23
N LEU A 67 -2.64 -13.32 -5.91
CA LEU A 67 -1.33 -13.84 -5.51
C LEU A 67 -0.87 -13.27 -4.18
N ALA A 68 -1.07 -11.98 -3.96
CA ALA A 68 -0.76 -11.35 -2.68
C ALA A 68 -1.62 -11.92 -1.54
N LYS A 69 -2.93 -12.15 -1.79
CA LYS A 69 -3.84 -12.79 -0.84
C LYS A 69 -3.36 -14.19 -0.46
N SER A 70 -3.04 -15.05 -1.45
CA SER A 70 -2.55 -16.41 -1.20
C SER A 70 -1.29 -16.40 -0.34
N PHE A 71 -0.31 -15.56 -0.68
CA PHE A 71 0.93 -15.39 0.08
C PHE A 71 0.68 -15.01 1.56
N LEU A 72 -0.27 -14.11 1.82
CA LEU A 72 -0.61 -13.66 3.18
C LEU A 72 -1.36 -14.75 3.94
N LYS A 73 -2.27 -15.47 3.28
CA LYS A 73 -3.02 -16.57 3.91
C LYS A 73 -2.15 -17.75 4.30
N GLU A 74 -1.13 -18.09 3.51
CA GLU A 74 -0.11 -19.09 3.87
C GLU A 74 0.66 -18.73 5.15
N ARG A 75 0.66 -17.46 5.54
CA ARG A 75 1.32 -16.93 6.75
C ARG A 75 0.38 -16.70 7.92
N ASP A 76 -0.83 -17.23 7.87
CA ASP A 76 -1.88 -16.99 8.89
C ASP A 76 -2.08 -15.48 9.14
N CYS A 77 -2.11 -14.70 8.06
CA CYS A 77 -2.20 -13.25 8.09
C CYS A 77 -3.58 -12.79 7.60
N ASP A 78 -4.24 -11.94 8.37
CA ASP A 78 -5.48 -11.29 7.96
C ASP A 78 -5.18 -10.07 7.08
N ILE A 79 -6.07 -9.78 6.13
CA ILE A 79 -6.02 -8.59 5.29
C ILE A 79 -7.05 -7.59 5.81
N CYS A 80 -6.56 -6.46 6.28
CA CYS A 80 -7.37 -5.37 6.82
C CYS A 80 -7.45 -4.23 5.82
N GLY A 81 -8.65 -3.92 5.32
CA GLY A 81 -8.89 -2.72 4.54
C GLY A 81 -8.91 -1.48 5.45
N VAL A 82 -8.13 -0.45 5.09
CA VAL A 82 -8.17 0.84 5.81
C VAL A 82 -9.13 1.75 5.04
N GLU A 83 -10.41 1.68 5.40
CA GLU A 83 -11.50 2.35 4.69
C GLU A 83 -12.71 2.55 5.63
N ILE A 84 -13.55 3.53 5.34
CA ILE A 84 -14.82 3.76 6.05
C ILE A 84 -15.90 2.95 5.34
N THR A 85 -16.35 1.87 5.97
CA THR A 85 -17.46 1.01 5.51
C THR A 85 -18.47 0.82 6.64
N ASP A 86 -19.65 0.28 6.33
CA ASP A 86 -20.73 0.10 7.32
C ASP A 86 -20.29 -0.83 8.47
N ASP A 87 -19.43 -1.81 8.20
CA ASP A 87 -18.90 -2.80 9.14
C ASP A 87 -17.46 -2.50 9.61
N ALA A 88 -16.91 -1.35 9.24
CA ALA A 88 -15.58 -0.97 9.70
C ALA A 88 -15.56 -0.70 11.21
N VAL A 89 -14.51 -1.20 11.88
CA VAL A 89 -14.31 -0.98 13.32
C VAL A 89 -13.30 0.15 13.53
N ALA A 90 -13.55 1.00 14.52
CA ALA A 90 -12.61 2.06 14.87
C ALA A 90 -11.25 1.45 15.28
N VAL A 91 -10.15 1.92 14.68
CA VAL A 91 -8.81 1.34 14.86
C VAL A 91 -8.34 1.37 16.32
N ASN A 92 -8.80 2.35 17.11
CA ASN A 92 -8.49 2.47 18.54
C ASN A 92 -9.18 1.40 19.42
N GLN A 93 -10.10 0.60 18.86
CA GLN A 93 -10.66 -0.58 19.53
C GLN A 93 -9.76 -1.82 19.35
N HIS A 94 -8.69 -1.72 18.56
CA HIS A 94 -7.73 -2.78 18.29
C HIS A 94 -8.38 -4.11 17.82
N PRO A 95 -9.12 -4.12 16.70
CA PRO A 95 -9.87 -5.31 16.26
C PRO A 95 -8.98 -6.42 15.67
N PHE A 96 -7.71 -6.36 15.92
CA PHE A 96 -6.71 -7.30 15.41
C PHE A 96 -6.77 -8.63 16.17
N LYS A 97 -6.47 -9.74 15.48
CA LYS A 97 -6.50 -11.09 16.07
C LYS A 97 -5.20 -11.86 15.84
N ARG A 98 -4.47 -11.48 14.80
CA ARG A 98 -3.22 -12.13 14.36
C ARG A 98 -2.38 -11.17 13.53
N SER A 99 -1.31 -11.68 12.92
CA SER A 99 -0.54 -10.92 11.93
C SER A 99 -1.48 -10.30 10.90
N THR A 100 -1.23 -9.05 10.51
CA THR A 100 -2.19 -8.28 9.70
C THR A 100 -1.50 -7.54 8.58
N ALA A 101 -2.05 -7.63 7.37
CA ALA A 101 -1.67 -6.85 6.21
C ALA A 101 -2.68 -5.71 5.99
N PHE A 102 -2.20 -4.47 6.00
CA PHE A 102 -3.02 -3.28 5.83
C PHE A 102 -3.07 -2.89 4.36
N LEU A 103 -4.23 -3.04 3.74
CA LEU A 103 -4.51 -2.60 2.38
C LEU A 103 -4.97 -1.14 2.40
N LEU A 104 -4.22 -0.31 1.68
CA LEU A 104 -4.46 1.14 1.61
C LEU A 104 -5.12 1.50 0.28
N GLY A 105 -6.19 2.28 0.36
CA GLY A 105 -6.94 2.76 -0.78
C GLY A 105 -6.26 3.91 -1.55
N ASN A 106 -6.78 4.20 -2.73
CA ASN A 106 -6.41 5.35 -3.54
C ASN A 106 -6.83 6.65 -2.84
N GLU A 107 -6.02 7.70 -2.96
CA GLU A 107 -6.23 8.99 -2.28
C GLU A 107 -7.52 9.72 -2.70
N GLY A 108 -8.08 9.39 -3.88
CA GLY A 108 -9.30 10.05 -4.39
C GLY A 108 -10.53 9.15 -4.36
N THR A 109 -10.36 7.84 -4.53
CA THR A 109 -11.48 6.89 -4.72
C THR A 109 -11.59 5.83 -3.62
N GLY A 110 -10.65 5.78 -2.69
CA GLY A 110 -10.61 4.74 -1.66
C GLY A 110 -10.28 3.36 -2.21
N LEU A 111 -10.77 2.32 -1.56
CA LEU A 111 -10.64 0.94 -1.99
C LEU A 111 -11.67 0.61 -3.08
N SER A 112 -11.22 0.00 -4.17
CA SER A 112 -12.10 -0.55 -5.20
C SER A 112 -12.82 -1.81 -4.70
N ALA A 113 -13.92 -2.22 -5.37
CA ALA A 113 -14.66 -3.43 -5.04
C ALA A 113 -13.74 -4.68 -5.00
N LYS A 114 -12.83 -4.83 -5.97
CA LYS A 114 -11.85 -5.93 -6.01
C LYS A 114 -10.87 -5.92 -4.83
N GLU A 115 -10.53 -4.75 -4.33
CA GLU A 115 -9.68 -4.59 -3.15
C GLU A 115 -10.46 -4.92 -1.88
N CYS A 116 -11.73 -4.53 -1.80
CA CYS A 116 -12.60 -4.89 -0.68
C CYS A 116 -12.83 -6.41 -0.59
N GLU A 117 -13.01 -7.11 -1.72
CA GLU A 117 -13.23 -8.56 -1.79
C GLU A 117 -12.09 -9.41 -1.21
N ILE A 118 -10.87 -8.88 -1.15
CA ILE A 118 -9.75 -9.62 -0.57
C ILE A 118 -9.59 -9.37 0.93
N CYS A 119 -10.24 -8.34 1.49
CA CYS A 119 -10.15 -7.99 2.89
C CYS A 119 -10.96 -8.95 3.76
N ASP A 120 -10.44 -9.27 4.94
CA ASP A 120 -11.13 -10.07 5.95
C ASP A 120 -11.96 -9.19 6.89
N PHE A 121 -11.54 -7.95 7.10
CA PHE A 121 -12.22 -6.93 7.90
C PHE A 121 -11.74 -5.53 7.53
N PHE A 122 -12.43 -4.52 8.05
CA PHE A 122 -12.11 -3.11 7.80
C PHE A 122 -11.90 -2.34 9.10
N VAL A 123 -11.00 -1.35 9.03
CA VAL A 123 -10.82 -0.37 10.10
C VAL A 123 -10.90 1.04 9.55
N TYR A 124 -11.44 1.93 10.36
CA TYR A 124 -11.41 3.36 10.08
C TYR A 124 -10.75 4.12 11.24
N ILE A 125 -10.27 5.32 10.94
CA ILE A 125 -9.67 6.23 11.91
C ILE A 125 -10.74 7.24 12.30
N PRO A 126 -11.19 7.27 13.57
CA PRO A 126 -12.14 8.30 14.04
C PRO A 126 -11.57 9.70 13.84
N GLN A 127 -12.36 10.57 13.24
CA GLN A 127 -12.02 11.98 13.03
C GLN A 127 -12.97 12.85 13.86
N TYR A 128 -12.46 13.91 14.42
CA TYR A 128 -13.20 14.78 15.36
C TYR A 128 -13.38 16.20 14.83
N GLY A 129 -12.69 16.54 13.74
CA GLY A 129 -12.81 17.84 13.06
C GLY A 129 -13.76 17.75 11.87
N CYS A 130 -14.29 18.89 11.44
CA CYS A 130 -15.28 18.98 10.35
C CYS A 130 -14.70 19.51 9.02
N GLY A 131 -13.40 19.79 8.94
CA GLY A 131 -12.80 20.48 7.79
C GLY A 131 -12.27 19.59 6.67
N THR A 132 -12.31 18.25 6.83
CA THR A 132 -11.87 17.28 5.81
C THR A 132 -12.67 16.00 5.89
N ALA A 133 -12.82 15.32 4.76
CA ALA A 133 -13.47 14.01 4.68
C ALA A 133 -12.49 12.85 4.82
N SER A 134 -11.19 13.07 4.58
CA SER A 134 -10.19 12.00 4.58
C SER A 134 -8.82 12.49 5.02
N LEU A 135 -7.97 11.56 5.42
CA LEU A 135 -6.55 11.77 5.73
C LEU A 135 -5.67 11.43 4.51
N ASN A 136 -4.48 12.01 4.47
CA ASN A 136 -3.46 11.52 3.54
C ASN A 136 -3.17 10.04 3.84
N VAL A 137 -3.00 9.22 2.80
CA VAL A 137 -2.81 7.77 2.91
C VAL A 137 -1.63 7.37 3.81
N THR A 138 -0.54 8.15 3.78
CA THR A 138 0.64 7.89 4.63
C THR A 138 0.34 8.18 6.11
N VAL A 139 -0.43 9.23 6.36
CA VAL A 139 -0.87 9.58 7.73
C VAL A 139 -1.81 8.50 8.26
N ALA A 140 -2.80 8.10 7.46
CA ALA A 140 -3.72 7.02 7.83
C ALA A 140 -2.96 5.71 8.14
N ALA A 141 -2.03 5.31 7.27
CA ALA A 141 -1.19 4.14 7.49
C ALA A 141 -0.37 4.25 8.78
N SER A 142 0.21 5.41 9.07
CA SER A 142 1.02 5.61 10.27
C SER A 142 0.20 5.44 11.55
N ILE A 143 -1.03 5.95 11.57
CA ILE A 143 -1.94 5.82 12.71
C ILE A 143 -2.31 4.35 12.91
N VAL A 144 -2.72 3.66 11.84
CA VAL A 144 -3.14 2.25 11.92
C VAL A 144 -1.99 1.34 12.34
N LEU A 145 -0.80 1.55 11.78
CA LEU A 145 0.42 0.79 12.14
C LEU A 145 0.83 1.02 13.60
N HIS A 146 0.69 2.25 14.10
CA HIS A 146 0.95 2.54 15.50
C HIS A 146 0.00 1.78 16.42
N HIS A 147 -1.32 1.82 16.13
CA HIS A 147 -2.32 1.07 16.92
C HIS A 147 -2.08 -0.43 16.86
N PHE A 148 -1.68 -0.97 15.70
CA PHE A 148 -1.30 -2.38 15.59
C PHE A 148 -0.09 -2.71 16.47
N GLY A 149 0.97 -1.89 16.44
CA GLY A 149 2.17 -2.09 17.26
C GLY A 149 1.86 -2.08 18.76
N VAL A 150 0.97 -1.17 19.22
CA VAL A 150 0.49 -1.14 20.60
C VAL A 150 -0.25 -2.43 20.97
N TRP A 151 -1.19 -2.87 20.13
CA TRP A 151 -1.93 -4.11 20.34
C TRP A 151 -1.03 -5.35 20.33
N ALA A 152 -0.09 -5.41 19.37
CA ALA A 152 0.84 -6.53 19.22
C ALA A 152 1.93 -6.57 20.31
N GLY A 153 2.01 -5.56 21.17
CA GLY A 153 3.01 -5.47 22.22
C GLY A 153 4.43 -5.25 21.71
N PHE A 154 4.60 -4.52 20.60
CA PHE A 154 5.94 -4.23 20.08
C PHE A 154 6.74 -3.41 21.08
N SER A 155 7.94 -3.86 21.36
CA SER A 155 8.85 -3.13 22.25
C SER A 155 9.36 -1.85 21.59
N GLU A 156 9.37 -0.77 22.35
CA GLU A 156 9.99 0.48 21.91
C GLU A 156 11.49 0.27 21.66
N ARG A 157 12.01 0.89 20.62
CA ARG A 157 13.44 0.85 20.29
C ARG A 157 14.26 1.71 21.24
N THR A 158 15.55 1.39 21.37
CA THR A 158 16.50 2.16 22.15
C THR A 158 16.61 3.60 21.64
N ARG A 159 16.64 4.54 22.56
CA ARG A 159 16.89 5.97 22.31
C ARG A 159 18.26 6.39 22.81
N GLU A 160 18.88 7.28 22.08
CA GLU A 160 20.08 7.99 22.47
C GLU A 160 19.76 9.49 22.48
N GLY A 161 19.71 10.08 23.67
CA GLY A 161 19.20 11.44 23.86
C GLY A 161 17.75 11.56 23.34
N ASN A 162 17.51 12.47 22.40
CA ASN A 162 16.19 12.80 21.86
C ASN A 162 15.88 12.06 20.54
N LYS A 163 16.63 11.02 20.16
CA LYS A 163 16.46 10.29 18.90
C LYS A 163 16.51 8.78 19.13
N PHE A 164 15.76 8.05 18.30
CA PHE A 164 15.91 6.60 18.22
C PHE A 164 17.22 6.23 17.53
N VAL A 165 17.90 5.21 18.05
CA VAL A 165 19.11 4.67 17.44
C VAL A 165 18.76 4.06 16.09
N VAL A 166 19.43 4.50 15.01
CA VAL A 166 19.26 3.93 13.69
C VAL A 166 20.27 2.79 13.51
N ALA A 167 19.78 1.62 13.09
CA ALA A 167 20.65 0.50 12.79
C ALA A 167 21.61 0.84 11.64
N GLU A 168 22.78 0.18 11.61
CA GLU A 168 23.67 0.29 10.47
C GLU A 168 22.95 -0.10 9.17
N ARG A 169 23.30 0.62 8.09
CA ARG A 169 22.71 0.32 6.79
C ARG A 169 23.11 -1.11 6.39
N PRO A 170 22.14 -1.99 6.08
CA PRO A 170 22.47 -3.33 5.61
C PRO A 170 23.43 -3.23 4.42
N THR A 171 24.54 -3.98 4.47
CA THR A 171 25.40 -4.17 3.30
C THR A 171 24.52 -4.55 2.13
N LYS A 172 24.67 -3.86 0.99
CA LYS A 172 23.84 -3.97 -0.22
C LYS A 172 23.19 -5.34 -0.32
N GLN A 173 21.90 -5.40 0.02
CA GLN A 173 21.12 -6.54 -0.42
C GLN A 173 21.30 -6.58 -1.94
N GLU A 174 21.86 -7.65 -2.46
CA GLU A 174 21.74 -7.95 -3.88
C GLU A 174 20.27 -7.68 -4.22
N ARG A 175 20.02 -6.95 -5.30
CA ARG A 175 18.66 -6.69 -5.79
C ARG A 175 18.05 -8.06 -6.06
N LYS A 176 17.58 -8.71 -5.00
CA LYS A 176 16.76 -9.92 -5.14
C LYS A 176 15.62 -9.50 -6.03
N ASN A 177 15.46 -10.19 -7.13
CA ASN A 177 14.29 -10.04 -7.99
C ASN A 177 13.07 -10.19 -7.08
N TYR A 178 12.42 -9.09 -6.73
CA TYR A 178 11.24 -9.06 -5.87
C TYR A 178 10.02 -9.71 -6.53
N CYS A 179 10.18 -10.32 -7.72
CA CYS A 179 9.20 -11.12 -8.39
C CYS A 179 9.32 -12.58 -7.96
N ALA A 180 8.25 -13.10 -7.36
CA ALA A 180 8.09 -14.54 -7.17
C ALA A 180 7.91 -15.31 -8.50
N GLU A 181 7.82 -14.61 -9.63
CA GLU A 181 7.60 -15.19 -10.96
C GLU A 181 8.90 -15.26 -11.77
N THR A 182 9.05 -16.37 -12.48
CA THR A 182 10.17 -16.56 -13.41
C THR A 182 10.05 -15.59 -14.58
N THR A 183 11.17 -15.21 -15.20
CA THR A 183 11.18 -14.37 -16.41
C THR A 183 10.31 -14.93 -17.53
N GLU A 184 10.13 -16.24 -17.57
CA GLU A 184 9.31 -16.97 -18.55
C GLU A 184 7.82 -16.72 -18.37
N SER A 185 7.31 -16.73 -17.11
CA SER A 185 5.89 -16.43 -16.84
C SER A 185 5.53 -14.98 -17.18
N ILE A 186 6.48 -14.05 -17.01
CA ILE A 186 6.29 -12.63 -17.37
C ILE A 186 6.23 -12.43 -18.89
N VAL A 187 7.05 -13.17 -19.62
CA VAL A 187 7.06 -13.13 -21.10
C VAL A 187 5.75 -13.69 -21.65
N GLU A 188 5.26 -14.79 -21.08
CA GLU A 188 4.02 -15.45 -21.51
C GLU A 188 2.79 -14.54 -21.21
N GLU A 189 2.73 -13.90 -20.05
CA GLU A 189 1.65 -12.96 -19.72
C GLU A 189 1.63 -11.73 -20.66
N ARG A 190 2.81 -11.23 -21.03
CA ARG A 190 2.93 -10.12 -21.99
C ARG A 190 2.50 -10.54 -23.39
N ARG A 191 2.77 -11.78 -23.77
CA ARG A 191 2.34 -12.35 -25.04
C ARG A 191 0.81 -12.48 -25.11
N LEU A 192 0.19 -13.06 -24.08
CA LEU A 192 -1.26 -13.19 -23.95
C LEU A 192 -1.99 -11.84 -23.96
N LYS A 193 -1.44 -10.83 -23.27
CA LYS A 193 -2.00 -9.47 -23.32
C LYS A 193 -1.93 -8.84 -24.71
N ARG A 194 -0.87 -9.05 -25.47
CA ARG A 194 -0.74 -8.56 -26.85
C ARG A 194 -1.70 -9.26 -27.79
N GLU A 195 -1.88 -10.57 -27.66
CA GLU A 195 -2.82 -11.35 -28.46
C GLU A 195 -4.28 -10.94 -28.20
N ASN A 196 -4.64 -10.67 -26.93
CA ASN A 196 -5.99 -10.18 -26.59
C ASN A 196 -6.24 -8.73 -27.03
N THR A 197 -5.21 -7.90 -27.15
CA THR A 197 -5.35 -6.51 -27.63
C THR A 197 -5.44 -6.45 -29.16
N SER A 198 -4.83 -7.40 -29.88
CA SER A 198 -4.90 -7.48 -31.35
C SER A 198 -6.21 -8.04 -31.87
N ASN A 199 -6.97 -8.76 -31.05
CA ASN A 199 -8.29 -9.30 -31.44
C ASN A 199 -9.46 -8.36 -31.12
N GLY A 200 -9.22 -7.15 -30.60
CA GLY A 200 -10.24 -6.16 -30.21
C GLY A 200 -10.31 -4.91 -31.09
N PHE A 201 -9.61 -4.88 -32.24
CA PHE A 201 -9.58 -3.70 -33.09
C PHE A 201 -10.25 -3.96 -34.45
N PHE A 202 -11.58 -4.06 -34.47
CA PHE A 202 -12.45 -3.76 -35.62
C PHE A 202 -13.83 -3.40 -35.06
N ASP A 203 -14.10 -2.14 -34.81
CA ASP A 203 -15.38 -1.52 -35.19
C ASP A 203 -15.18 -0.03 -35.45
N GLU A 204 -15.79 0.39 -36.52
CA GLU A 204 -15.63 1.65 -37.20
C GLU A 204 -16.46 2.78 -36.62
N SER A 205 -15.97 3.96 -36.97
CA SER A 205 -16.71 5.19 -37.25
C SER A 205 -17.39 5.93 -36.09
N VAL A 206 -17.01 7.20 -35.91
CA VAL A 206 -17.84 8.35 -36.32
C VAL A 206 -17.16 9.69 -35.92
N LYS A 207 -16.82 10.45 -36.98
CA LYS A 207 -16.90 11.90 -37.17
C LYS A 207 -16.27 12.90 -36.20
N ASP A 208 -15.35 13.62 -36.78
CA ASP A 208 -15.04 15.04 -36.58
C ASP A 208 -16.27 15.88 -36.21
N ASP A 209 -16.13 16.73 -35.24
CA ASP A 209 -16.59 18.09 -35.36
C ASP A 209 -15.76 19.07 -34.54
N SER A 210 -15.46 20.13 -35.19
CA SER A 210 -14.55 21.23 -34.97
C SER A 210 -14.96 22.20 -33.87
N SER A 211 -13.92 22.77 -33.26
CA SER A 211 -13.81 24.19 -32.88
C SER A 211 -14.68 24.75 -31.75
N SER A 212 -14.06 25.26 -30.71
CA SER A 212 -13.84 26.71 -30.60
C SER A 212 -13.13 27.09 -29.30
N ASN A 213 -12.15 27.94 -29.47
CA ASN A 213 -11.46 28.72 -28.45
C ASN A 213 -12.46 29.52 -27.59
N LEU A 214 -12.28 29.44 -26.27
CA LEU A 214 -12.70 30.48 -25.33
C LEU A 214 -11.74 30.54 -24.16
N LEU A 215 -10.59 31.14 -24.41
CA LEU A 215 -9.73 31.76 -23.42
C LEU A 215 -9.76 33.25 -23.73
N ASP A 216 -10.62 34.00 -23.04
CA ASP A 216 -10.45 35.43 -22.80
C ASP A 216 -11.40 35.85 -21.67
N GLY A 217 -10.82 36.45 -20.64
CA GLY A 217 -11.59 37.25 -19.69
C GLY A 217 -11.62 36.76 -18.26
N LEU A 218 -10.51 36.90 -17.52
CA LEU A 218 -10.51 37.03 -16.06
C LEU A 218 -9.19 37.64 -15.54
N PHE A 219 -8.96 38.88 -15.97
CA PHE A 219 -8.13 39.85 -15.24
C PHE A 219 -8.69 41.23 -15.53
N ASP A 220 -9.53 41.75 -14.59
CA ASP A 220 -9.65 43.15 -14.20
C ASP A 220 -10.76 43.28 -13.12
N SER A 221 -10.34 43.59 -11.93
CA SER A 221 -10.88 44.43 -10.88
C SER A 221 -10.45 43.92 -9.51
#